data_4156e4d128c16269a36c667c4b30e368
#
_entry.id   4156e4d128c16269a36c667c4b30e368
#
_cell.length_a   1.000
_cell.length_b   1.000
_cell.length_c   1.000
_cell.angle_alpha   90.00
_cell.angle_beta   90.00
_cell.angle_gamma   90.00
#
_symmetry.space_group_name_H-M   'P 1'
#
loop_
_entity.id
_entity.type
_entity.pdbx_description
1 polymer ?
#
loop_
_entity_poly.entity_id
_entity_poly.type
_entity_poly.pdbx_seq_one_letter_code
_entity_poly.pdbx_strand_id
1 'polypeptide(L)'
;KLSKLADSANFPNRALENRVGEIVEQIVEEYDQDSTVFDNALGKIDKLAEQQERAHTRNVERVVRTQEGQEKLTQSRQAVEDLVGAYITPPEAPKVLKDLVETGWRDLMVLTHVKEGPDSNSWHEQTKTLELVSRWLTEQQLGKVDGDTQMQRGLEAAPLIDMIRQQISSALP
;
A
#
# COMPACT_ATOMS: atom_id res chain seq x y z
N LYS A 1 19.88 9.52 33.63
CA LYS A 1 18.65 8.84 33.16
C LYS A 1 17.56 9.84 32.75
N LEU A 2 17.38 10.93 33.51
CA LEU A 2 16.41 12.00 33.15
C LEU A 2 16.75 12.71 31.82
N SER A 3 18.05 12.81 31.44
CA SER A 3 18.44 13.41 30.17
C SER A 3 17.94 12.61 28.94
N LYS A 4 17.84 11.26 29.05
CA LYS A 4 17.26 10.43 27.98
C LYS A 4 15.77 10.67 27.77
N LEU A 5 15.04 11.06 28.80
CA LEU A 5 13.62 11.43 28.71
C LEU A 5 13.46 12.84 28.11
N ALA A 6 14.43 13.73 28.34
CA ALA A 6 14.43 15.08 27.78
C ALA A 6 14.81 15.12 26.28
N ASP A 7 15.71 14.24 25.83
CA ASP A 7 16.13 14.17 24.43
C ASP A 7 15.06 13.60 23.48
N SER A 8 14.10 12.84 24.01
CA SER A 8 12.90 12.41 23.26
C SER A 8 11.81 13.49 23.19
N ALA A 9 12.05 14.67 23.77
CA ALA A 9 11.10 15.74 24.03
C ALA A 9 10.94 16.76 22.91
N ASN A 10 11.07 16.36 21.66
CA ASN A 10 10.61 17.20 20.56
C ASN A 10 9.08 17.17 20.37
N PHE A 11 8.35 16.51 21.27
CA PHE A 11 6.92 16.61 21.43
C PHE A 11 6.63 16.91 22.90
N PRO A 12 5.95 18.04 23.20
CA PRO A 12 5.54 18.37 24.56
C PRO A 12 4.52 17.34 25.04
N ASN A 13 5.02 16.26 25.65
CA ASN A 13 4.17 15.23 26.25
C ASN A 13 3.88 15.65 27.69
N ARG A 14 2.92 16.58 27.86
CA ARG A 14 2.43 17.04 29.18
C ARG A 14 2.14 15.90 30.15
N ALA A 15 1.71 14.75 29.63
CA ALA A 15 1.43 13.57 30.45
C ALA A 15 2.72 12.96 31.04
N LEU A 16 3.83 12.99 30.33
CA LEU A 16 5.12 12.54 30.81
C LEU A 16 5.70 13.52 31.83
N GLU A 17 5.62 14.81 31.54
CA GLU A 17 6.05 15.88 32.48
C GLU A 17 5.30 15.81 33.81
N ASN A 18 3.97 15.64 33.77
CA ASN A 18 3.15 15.48 34.96
C ASN A 18 3.57 14.24 35.77
N ARG A 19 3.77 13.10 35.11
CA ARG A 19 4.19 11.86 35.81
C ARG A 19 5.58 11.96 36.43
N VAL A 20 6.51 12.63 35.75
CA VAL A 20 7.84 12.90 36.33
C VAL A 20 7.71 13.86 37.50
N GLY A 21 6.86 14.89 37.41
CA GLY A 21 6.55 15.83 38.48
C GLY A 21 6.00 15.09 39.72
N GLU A 22 5.01 14.23 39.55
CA GLU A 22 4.42 13.40 40.64
C GLU A 22 5.49 12.53 41.34
N ILE A 23 6.42 11.95 40.61
CA ILE A 23 7.52 11.16 41.21
C ILE A 23 8.47 12.04 42.01
N VAL A 24 8.76 13.26 41.52
CA VAL A 24 9.62 14.21 42.23
C VAL A 24 8.94 14.71 43.50
N GLU A 25 7.66 15.05 43.46
CA GLU A 25 6.88 15.45 44.64
C GLU A 25 6.86 14.32 45.69
N GLN A 26 6.63 13.08 45.26
CA GLN A 26 6.66 11.95 46.17
C GLN A 26 8.03 11.77 46.82
N ILE A 27 9.14 11.96 46.09
CA ILE A 27 10.50 11.91 46.67
C ILE A 27 10.66 13.00 47.75
N VAL A 28 10.17 14.24 47.49
CA VAL A 28 10.31 15.35 48.42
C VAL A 28 9.51 15.13 49.71
N GLU A 29 8.30 14.54 49.60
CA GLU A 29 7.43 14.29 50.76
C GLU A 29 7.94 13.11 51.63
N GLU A 30 8.49 12.07 50.99
CA GLU A 30 8.87 10.84 51.74
C GLU A 30 10.36 10.78 52.12
N TYR A 31 11.19 11.77 51.72
CA TYR A 31 12.65 11.76 51.86
C TYR A 31 13.15 11.63 53.31
N ASP A 32 12.44 12.25 54.24
CA ASP A 32 12.85 12.25 55.68
C ASP A 32 12.59 10.90 56.38
N GLN A 33 11.92 9.95 55.76
CA GLN A 33 11.47 8.72 56.40
C GLN A 33 12.21 7.45 55.94
N ASP A 34 12.63 7.36 54.68
CA ASP A 34 13.25 6.14 54.15
C ASP A 34 14.08 6.38 52.89
N SER A 35 15.31 5.88 52.84
CA SER A 35 16.20 5.93 51.64
C SER A 35 15.71 5.07 50.47
N THR A 36 14.83 4.09 50.72
CA THR A 36 14.26 3.22 49.69
C THR A 36 13.35 3.98 48.70
N VAL A 37 12.92 5.19 49.08
CA VAL A 37 12.11 6.09 48.18
C VAL A 37 12.84 6.40 46.88
N PHE A 38 14.16 6.59 46.93
CA PHE A 38 14.97 6.83 45.75
C PHE A 38 15.04 5.62 44.80
N ASP A 39 15.18 4.40 45.37
CA ASP A 39 15.22 3.18 44.55
C ASP A 39 13.88 2.92 43.88
N ASN A 40 12.78 3.16 44.60
CA ASN A 40 11.43 3.08 44.06
C ASN A 40 11.17 4.11 42.95
N ALA A 41 11.61 5.35 43.14
CA ALA A 41 11.50 6.43 42.15
C ALA A 41 12.33 6.12 40.91
N LEU A 42 13.56 5.62 41.06
CA LEU A 42 14.39 5.17 39.93
C LEU A 42 13.72 4.05 39.15
N GLY A 43 13.13 3.08 39.84
CA GLY A 43 12.37 2.01 39.19
C GLY A 43 11.14 2.49 38.41
N LYS A 44 10.43 3.51 38.92
CA LYS A 44 9.32 4.17 38.21
C LYS A 44 9.79 4.93 36.95
N ILE A 45 10.89 5.67 37.07
CA ILE A 45 11.50 6.42 35.97
C ILE A 45 12.01 5.45 34.88
N ASP A 46 12.64 4.33 35.25
CA ASP A 46 13.11 3.33 34.29
C ASP A 46 11.93 2.72 33.51
N LYS A 47 10.84 2.37 34.20
CA LYS A 47 9.61 1.87 33.56
C LYS A 47 8.99 2.90 32.60
N LEU A 48 8.95 4.17 32.98
CA LEU A 48 8.45 5.25 32.13
C LEU A 48 9.33 5.41 30.88
N ALA A 49 10.66 5.38 31.03
CA ALA A 49 11.60 5.46 29.93
C ALA A 49 11.43 4.27 28.95
N GLU A 50 11.30 3.06 29.47
CA GLU A 50 11.04 1.87 28.63
C GLU A 50 9.70 1.96 27.90
N GLN A 51 8.65 2.42 28.57
CA GLN A 51 7.32 2.59 27.93
C GLN A 51 7.39 3.61 26.82
N GLN A 52 8.07 4.73 27.03
CA GLN A 52 8.25 5.79 26.03
C GLN A 52 9.04 5.29 24.82
N GLU A 53 10.13 4.56 25.06
CA GLU A 53 10.96 3.98 24.01
C GLU A 53 10.18 2.98 23.15
N ARG A 54 9.40 2.10 23.80
CA ARG A 54 8.52 1.15 23.10
C ARG A 54 7.42 1.88 22.27
N ALA A 55 6.84 2.93 22.82
CA ALA A 55 5.84 3.73 22.10
C ALA A 55 6.45 4.45 20.89
N HIS A 56 7.65 5.01 21.07
CA HIS A 56 8.39 5.67 19.98
C HIS A 56 8.72 4.67 18.87
N THR A 57 9.29 3.51 19.21
CA THR A 57 9.62 2.45 18.24
C THR A 57 8.39 2.02 17.43
N ARG A 58 7.26 1.74 18.10
CA ARG A 58 6.01 1.39 17.40
C ARG A 58 5.51 2.49 16.46
N ASN A 59 5.67 3.75 16.87
CA ASN A 59 5.25 4.87 16.03
C ASN A 59 6.15 5.01 14.79
N VAL A 60 7.46 4.88 14.95
CA VAL A 60 8.42 4.87 13.84
C VAL A 60 8.12 3.73 12.88
N GLU A 61 7.96 2.50 13.38
CA GLU A 61 7.61 1.34 12.56
C GLU A 61 6.31 1.55 11.77
N ARG A 62 5.29 2.16 12.39
CA ARG A 62 4.03 2.47 11.71
C ARG A 62 4.23 3.49 10.58
N VAL A 63 5.01 4.54 10.81
CA VAL A 63 5.31 5.57 9.80
C VAL A 63 6.07 4.95 8.64
N VAL A 64 7.10 4.14 8.92
CA VAL A 64 7.89 3.44 7.89
C VAL A 64 6.99 2.54 7.04
N ARG A 65 6.17 1.68 7.65
CA ARG A 65 5.24 0.80 6.91
C ARG A 65 4.25 1.56 6.04
N THR A 66 3.76 2.71 6.53
CA THR A 66 2.84 3.55 5.76
C THR A 66 3.54 4.15 4.54
N GLN A 67 4.78 4.61 4.72
CA GLN A 67 5.58 5.20 3.66
C GLN A 67 5.97 4.17 2.60
N GLU A 68 6.42 2.98 3.01
CA GLU A 68 6.70 1.85 2.12
C GLU A 68 5.46 1.43 1.32
N GLY A 69 4.29 1.40 1.96
CA GLY A 69 3.03 1.11 1.28
C GLY A 69 2.65 2.14 0.23
N GLN A 70 2.84 3.43 0.53
CA GLN A 70 2.59 4.52 -0.42
C GLN A 70 3.58 4.49 -1.59
N GLU A 71 4.84 4.24 -1.32
CA GLU A 71 5.87 4.13 -2.34
C GLU A 71 5.59 2.95 -3.27
N LYS A 72 5.27 1.77 -2.73
CA LYS A 72 4.90 0.59 -3.49
C LYS A 72 3.68 0.83 -4.37
N LEU A 73 2.66 1.52 -3.86
CA LEU A 73 1.48 1.90 -4.64
C LEU A 73 1.84 2.85 -5.79
N THR A 74 2.69 3.83 -5.54
CA THR A 74 3.13 4.80 -6.57
C THR A 74 3.93 4.10 -7.67
N GLN A 75 4.86 3.23 -7.30
CA GLN A 75 5.63 2.44 -8.26
C GLN A 75 4.74 1.50 -9.08
N SER A 76 3.75 0.87 -8.44
CA SER A 76 2.80 0.00 -9.11
C SER A 76 1.92 0.75 -10.11
N ARG A 77 1.45 1.94 -9.75
CA ARG A 77 0.69 2.80 -10.66
C ARG A 77 1.52 3.20 -11.88
N GLN A 78 2.77 3.59 -11.67
CA GLN A 78 3.66 3.95 -12.77
C GLN A 78 3.92 2.77 -13.70
N ALA A 79 4.22 1.59 -13.16
CA ALA A 79 4.46 0.38 -13.95
C ALA A 79 3.24 -0.01 -14.79
N VAL A 80 2.04 0.09 -14.24
CA VAL A 80 0.79 -0.17 -14.98
C VAL A 80 0.54 0.89 -16.04
N GLU A 81 0.76 2.17 -15.73
CA GLU A 81 0.58 3.26 -16.69
C GLU A 81 1.52 3.13 -17.88
N ASP A 82 2.77 2.80 -17.65
CA ASP A 82 3.77 2.56 -18.70
C ASP A 82 3.37 1.38 -19.59
N LEU A 83 2.91 0.27 -18.97
CA LEU A 83 2.46 -0.92 -19.70
C LEU A 83 1.19 -0.62 -20.52
N VAL A 84 0.16 -0.12 -19.88
CA VAL A 84 -1.15 0.14 -20.48
C VAL A 84 -1.05 1.24 -21.53
N GLY A 85 -0.25 2.29 -21.26
CA GLY A 85 0.00 3.40 -22.16
C GLY A 85 0.50 2.95 -23.54
N ALA A 86 1.32 1.90 -23.58
CA ALA A 86 1.79 1.34 -24.86
C ALA A 86 0.65 0.87 -25.79
N TYR A 87 -0.49 0.46 -25.20
CA TYR A 87 -1.65 -0.04 -25.96
C TYR A 87 -2.72 1.01 -26.23
N ILE A 88 -2.92 1.99 -25.35
CA ILE A 88 -4.02 2.95 -25.44
C ILE A 88 -3.61 4.33 -25.95
N THR A 89 -2.33 4.69 -25.88
CA THR A 89 -1.82 6.01 -26.32
C THR A 89 -1.74 6.16 -27.83
N PRO A 90 -1.41 5.12 -28.65
CA PRO A 90 -1.40 5.27 -30.08
C PRO A 90 -2.73 5.82 -30.61
N PRO A 91 -2.72 6.75 -31.57
CA PRO A 91 -3.94 7.33 -32.12
C PRO A 91 -4.87 6.29 -32.76
N GLU A 92 -4.32 5.17 -33.23
CA GLU A 92 -5.04 4.06 -33.81
C GLU A 92 -5.63 3.10 -32.76
N ALA A 93 -5.36 3.33 -31.47
CA ALA A 93 -5.83 2.44 -30.40
C ALA A 93 -7.36 2.40 -30.37
N PRO A 94 -7.99 1.20 -30.42
CA PRO A 94 -9.43 1.06 -30.46
C PRO A 94 -10.10 1.69 -29.23
N LYS A 95 -11.20 2.43 -29.44
CA LYS A 95 -11.93 3.08 -28.35
C LYS A 95 -12.40 2.08 -27.31
N VAL A 96 -12.86 0.90 -27.74
CA VAL A 96 -13.32 -0.19 -26.83
C VAL A 96 -12.20 -0.63 -25.87
N LEU A 97 -10.94 -0.65 -26.34
CA LEU A 97 -9.81 -0.98 -25.50
C LEU A 97 -9.57 0.10 -24.43
N LYS A 98 -9.65 1.37 -24.82
CA LYS A 98 -9.53 2.49 -23.89
C LYS A 98 -10.63 2.44 -22.84
N ASP A 99 -11.87 2.25 -23.26
CA ASP A 99 -13.02 2.13 -22.37
C ASP A 99 -12.87 0.94 -21.37
N LEU A 100 -12.38 -0.23 -21.83
CA LEU A 100 -12.12 -1.40 -20.99
C LEU A 100 -11.08 -1.08 -19.90
N VAL A 101 -9.97 -0.47 -20.31
CA VAL A 101 -8.89 -0.11 -19.39
C VAL A 101 -9.37 0.88 -18.32
N GLU A 102 -10.14 1.88 -18.73
CA GLU A 102 -10.65 2.93 -17.83
C GLU A 102 -11.79 2.44 -16.92
N THR A 103 -12.54 1.43 -17.34
CA THR A 103 -13.69 0.89 -16.56
C THR A 103 -13.27 0.00 -15.38
N GLY A 104 -11.95 -0.22 -15.17
CA GLY A 104 -11.47 -0.96 -14.00
C GLY A 104 -10.31 -1.92 -14.25
N TRP A 105 -9.94 -2.19 -15.52
CA TRP A 105 -8.81 -3.07 -15.81
C TRP A 105 -7.49 -2.50 -15.28
N ARG A 106 -7.28 -1.19 -15.39
CA ARG A 106 -6.13 -0.47 -14.83
C ARG A 106 -6.05 -0.67 -13.32
N ASP A 107 -7.15 -0.47 -12.61
CA ASP A 107 -7.19 -0.59 -11.15
C ASP A 107 -6.95 -2.04 -10.70
N LEU A 108 -7.50 -3.01 -11.42
CA LEU A 108 -7.24 -4.43 -11.22
C LEU A 108 -5.74 -4.72 -11.34
N MET A 109 -5.08 -4.26 -12.39
CA MET A 109 -3.65 -4.46 -12.61
C MET A 109 -2.80 -3.79 -11.52
N VAL A 110 -3.13 -2.56 -11.11
CA VAL A 110 -2.46 -1.89 -10.00
C VAL A 110 -2.58 -2.70 -8.71
N LEU A 111 -3.78 -3.18 -8.41
CA LEU A 111 -4.04 -3.97 -7.21
C LEU A 111 -3.24 -5.29 -7.21
N THR A 112 -3.21 -5.97 -8.35
CA THR A 112 -2.43 -7.21 -8.53
C THR A 112 -0.94 -6.94 -8.35
N HIS A 113 -0.42 -5.89 -8.99
CA HIS A 113 0.99 -5.52 -8.87
C HIS A 113 1.39 -5.16 -7.44
N VAL A 114 0.53 -4.43 -6.70
CA VAL A 114 0.75 -4.10 -5.28
C VAL A 114 0.73 -5.35 -4.40
N LYS A 115 -0.24 -6.25 -4.59
CA LYS A 115 -0.45 -7.40 -3.71
C LYS A 115 0.52 -8.54 -4.00
N GLU A 116 0.67 -8.89 -5.26
CA GLU A 116 1.33 -10.11 -5.70
C GLU A 116 2.69 -9.86 -6.37
N GLY A 117 2.92 -8.64 -6.86
CA GLY A 117 4.14 -8.25 -7.55
C GLY A 117 4.14 -8.52 -9.06
N PRO A 118 5.19 -8.04 -9.76
CA PRO A 118 5.30 -8.14 -11.22
C PRO A 118 5.57 -9.57 -11.75
N ASP A 119 6.06 -10.46 -10.89
CA ASP A 119 6.40 -11.84 -11.27
C ASP A 119 5.26 -12.83 -11.02
N SER A 120 4.09 -12.35 -10.57
CA SER A 120 2.95 -13.22 -10.27
C SER A 120 2.27 -13.76 -11.53
N ASN A 121 1.69 -14.95 -11.41
CA ASN A 121 0.91 -15.55 -12.50
C ASN A 121 -0.27 -14.65 -12.89
N SER A 122 -0.96 -14.08 -11.91
CA SER A 122 -2.09 -13.16 -12.13
C SER A 122 -1.68 -11.95 -12.97
N TRP A 123 -0.53 -11.34 -12.67
CA TRP A 123 0.02 -10.24 -13.45
C TRP A 123 0.31 -10.64 -14.89
N HIS A 124 0.96 -11.79 -15.10
CA HIS A 124 1.27 -12.28 -16.44
C HIS A 124 0.00 -12.63 -17.25
N GLU A 125 -1.02 -13.21 -16.62
CA GLU A 125 -2.29 -13.49 -17.26
C GLU A 125 -3.02 -12.22 -17.67
N GLN A 126 -3.08 -11.22 -16.78
CA GLN A 126 -3.69 -9.93 -17.08
C GLN A 126 -2.98 -9.20 -18.22
N THR A 127 -1.65 -9.23 -18.24
CA THR A 127 -0.84 -8.63 -19.31
C THR A 127 -1.08 -9.32 -20.64
N LYS A 128 -1.07 -10.65 -20.66
CA LYS A 128 -1.37 -11.44 -21.88
C LYS A 128 -2.79 -11.20 -22.39
N THR A 129 -3.75 -11.06 -21.47
CA THR A 129 -5.14 -10.76 -21.83
C THR A 129 -5.25 -9.40 -22.48
N LEU A 130 -4.60 -8.36 -21.92
CA LEU A 130 -4.56 -7.02 -22.48
C LEU A 130 -3.93 -7.03 -23.90
N GLU A 131 -2.82 -7.72 -24.05
CA GLU A 131 -2.15 -7.87 -25.34
C GLU A 131 -3.04 -8.57 -26.39
N LEU A 132 -3.69 -9.67 -26.00
CA LEU A 132 -4.60 -10.41 -26.87
C LEU A 132 -5.78 -9.56 -27.33
N VAL A 133 -6.45 -8.88 -26.39
CA VAL A 133 -7.59 -8.01 -26.68
C VAL A 133 -7.17 -6.84 -27.55
N SER A 134 -6.03 -6.21 -27.26
CA SER A 134 -5.47 -5.12 -28.04
C SER A 134 -5.23 -5.55 -29.51
N ARG A 135 -4.58 -6.68 -29.69
CA ARG A 135 -4.29 -7.24 -31.02
C ARG A 135 -5.57 -7.56 -31.77
N TRP A 136 -6.53 -8.23 -31.16
CA TRP A 136 -7.81 -8.57 -31.81
C TRP A 136 -8.58 -7.33 -32.26
N LEU A 137 -8.70 -6.34 -31.41
CA LEU A 137 -9.41 -5.11 -31.73
C LEU A 137 -8.71 -4.29 -32.82
N THR A 138 -7.39 -4.24 -32.80
CA THR A 138 -6.61 -3.52 -33.82
C THR A 138 -6.71 -4.22 -35.19
N GLU A 139 -6.59 -5.54 -35.25
CA GLU A 139 -6.74 -6.29 -36.49
C GLU A 139 -8.15 -6.21 -37.06
N GLN A 140 -9.18 -6.21 -36.19
CA GLN A 140 -10.56 -6.00 -36.59
C GLN A 140 -10.77 -4.61 -37.20
N GLN A 141 -10.22 -3.57 -36.57
CA GLN A 141 -10.31 -2.18 -37.05
C GLN A 141 -9.61 -2.00 -38.41
N LEU A 142 -8.50 -2.71 -38.62
CA LEU A 142 -7.74 -2.64 -39.86
C LEU A 142 -8.32 -3.52 -41.00
N GLY A 143 -9.41 -4.25 -40.73
CA GLY A 143 -10.02 -5.15 -41.73
C GLY A 143 -9.12 -6.34 -42.14
N LYS A 144 -8.16 -6.72 -41.26
CA LYS A 144 -7.17 -7.80 -41.51
C LYS A 144 -7.66 -9.20 -41.08
N VAL A 145 -8.95 -9.31 -40.76
CA VAL A 145 -9.52 -10.55 -40.22
C VAL A 145 -10.36 -11.22 -41.34
N ASP A 146 -10.01 -12.46 -41.69
CA ASP A 146 -10.82 -13.26 -42.59
C ASP A 146 -12.09 -13.79 -41.90
N GLY A 147 -13.05 -14.32 -42.67
CA GLY A 147 -14.35 -14.77 -42.18
C GLY A 147 -14.25 -15.91 -41.16
N ASP A 148 -13.33 -16.86 -41.37
CA ASP A 148 -13.14 -18.03 -40.48
C ASP A 148 -12.54 -17.61 -39.15
N THR A 149 -11.52 -16.74 -39.16
CA THR A 149 -10.92 -16.17 -37.96
C THR A 149 -11.92 -15.30 -37.20
N GLN A 150 -12.77 -14.53 -37.89
CA GLN A 150 -13.82 -13.72 -37.26
C GLN A 150 -14.85 -14.60 -36.54
N MET A 151 -15.26 -15.71 -37.14
CA MET A 151 -16.19 -16.66 -36.53
C MET A 151 -15.58 -17.31 -35.28
N GLN A 152 -14.32 -17.74 -35.35
CA GLN A 152 -13.60 -18.33 -34.21
C GLN A 152 -13.47 -17.31 -33.06
N ARG A 153 -13.06 -16.08 -33.33
CA ARG A 153 -12.96 -15.02 -32.31
C ARG A 153 -14.31 -14.70 -31.69
N GLY A 154 -15.40 -14.77 -32.45
CA GLY A 154 -16.76 -14.61 -31.93
C GLY A 154 -17.11 -15.66 -30.87
N LEU A 155 -16.65 -16.90 -31.05
CA LEU A 155 -16.85 -17.98 -30.07
C LEU A 155 -15.97 -17.81 -28.82
N GLU A 156 -14.76 -17.28 -28.97
CA GLU A 156 -13.82 -17.07 -27.87
C GLU A 156 -14.07 -15.76 -27.10
N ALA A 157 -14.76 -14.79 -27.71
CA ALA A 157 -14.99 -13.46 -27.12
C ALA A 157 -15.89 -13.52 -25.88
N ALA A 158 -16.96 -14.32 -25.89
CA ALA A 158 -17.88 -14.38 -24.77
C ALA A 158 -17.22 -14.93 -23.48
N PRO A 159 -16.52 -16.07 -23.51
CA PRO A 159 -15.75 -16.56 -22.35
C PRO A 159 -14.69 -15.55 -21.87
N LEU A 160 -14.02 -14.88 -22.80
CA LEU A 160 -13.00 -13.90 -22.46
C LEU A 160 -13.60 -12.67 -21.73
N ILE A 161 -14.74 -12.17 -22.21
CA ILE A 161 -15.46 -11.06 -21.58
C ILE A 161 -15.93 -11.45 -20.19
N ASP A 162 -16.47 -12.65 -20.01
CA ASP A 162 -16.94 -13.14 -18.71
C ASP A 162 -15.77 -13.30 -17.73
N MET A 163 -14.63 -13.81 -18.19
CA MET A 163 -13.41 -13.88 -17.39
C MET A 163 -12.93 -12.49 -16.95
N ILE A 164 -12.89 -11.53 -17.87
CA ILE A 164 -12.50 -10.14 -17.57
C ILE A 164 -13.43 -9.52 -16.53
N ARG A 165 -14.76 -9.66 -16.72
CA ARG A 165 -15.76 -9.16 -15.77
C ARG A 165 -15.60 -9.79 -14.39
N GLN A 166 -15.41 -11.09 -14.33
CA GLN A 166 -15.22 -11.81 -13.06
C GLN A 166 -13.96 -11.34 -12.34
N GLN A 167 -12.84 -11.16 -13.05
CA GLN A 167 -11.61 -10.66 -12.45
C GLN A 167 -11.79 -9.24 -11.89
N ILE A 168 -12.42 -8.33 -12.64
CA ILE A 168 -12.68 -6.97 -12.17
C ILE A 168 -13.62 -7.00 -10.94
N SER A 169 -14.72 -7.73 -11.01
CA SER A 169 -15.71 -7.81 -9.91
C SER A 169 -15.19 -8.47 -8.66
N SER A 170 -14.23 -9.40 -8.77
CA SER A 170 -13.63 -10.06 -7.61
C SER A 170 -12.55 -9.23 -6.91
N ALA A 171 -11.96 -8.30 -7.61
CA ALA A 171 -10.83 -7.50 -7.13
C ALA A 171 -11.24 -6.12 -6.64
N LEU A 172 -12.31 -5.56 -7.17
CA LEU A 172 -12.81 -4.22 -6.84
C LEU A 172 -14.13 -4.36 -6.06
N PRO A 173 -14.26 -3.69 -4.91
CA PRO A 173 -15.46 -3.72 -4.08
C PRO A 173 -16.65 -3.03 -4.76
#